data_4e1ae7cefaf9e00b4b206b981cd3d9fa
#
_entry.id   4e1ae7cefaf9e00b4b206b981cd3d9fa
#
_cell.length_a   1.000
_cell.length_b   1.000
_cell.length_c   1.000
_cell.angle_alpha   90.00
_cell.angle_beta   90.00
_cell.angle_gamma   90.00
#
_symmetry.space_group_name_H-M   'P 1'
#
loop_
_entity.id
_entity.type
_entity.pdbx_description
1 polymer ?
#
loop_
_entity_poly.entity_id
_entity_poly.type
_entity_poly.pdbx_seq_one_letter_code
_entity_poly.pdbx_strand_id
1 'polypeptide(L)'
;MKPNFVKQIDKRYRNLNYHGMTMGGGGCGVMTCYNIISVLTRPHLTVRAIWKFMTKKGYVIPGRGTTWDGITNTLKHYGIKNFKVTYSDKEVKECLDKGMWLVGLCGKSRWTSSGHYICIYDITKSGKLLISDPYSSSDYCQKDAPLQEYLDCNKCNWVFIDPKDYKVRENAPKKTKTYVMYVDFEDGRVRSEPGKNKKLITKLPPGTKLTLHNYDKGWYQIKKGRYKGYWIGQSYLTNLPPYVEKMQTQSQRNIRNGATTKADIIGKAPKGKTYTTSKKLGDWVFIPSVKGWIRYKSYNGKKVYLKKV
;
A
#
# COMPACT_ATOMS: atom_id res chain seq x y z
N MET A 1 -4.46 -3.89 -20.87
CA MET A 1 -4.46 -4.04 -19.39
C MET A 1 -3.77 -2.84 -18.78
N LYS A 2 -4.10 -2.41 -17.56
CA LYS A 2 -3.45 -1.29 -16.87
C LYS A 2 -3.22 -1.62 -15.38
N PRO A 3 -2.17 -1.07 -14.73
CA PRO A 3 -1.94 -1.27 -13.30
C PRO A 3 -3.05 -0.61 -12.45
N ASN A 4 -3.07 -0.91 -11.16
CA ASN A 4 -3.89 -0.15 -10.22
C ASN A 4 -3.32 1.26 -9.99
N PHE A 5 -4.13 2.14 -9.37
CA PHE A 5 -3.78 3.54 -9.09
C PHE A 5 -3.93 3.88 -7.60
N VAL A 6 -3.49 2.97 -6.74
CA VAL A 6 -3.49 3.24 -5.29
C VAL A 6 -2.33 4.16 -4.94
N LYS A 7 -2.61 5.21 -4.17
CA LYS A 7 -1.65 6.26 -3.85
C LYS A 7 -1.01 6.07 -2.48
N GLN A 8 0.25 6.45 -2.34
CA GLN A 8 0.96 6.41 -1.06
C GLN A 8 0.41 7.41 -0.04
N ILE A 9 -0.20 8.50 -0.53
CA ILE A 9 -0.86 9.52 0.29
C ILE A 9 -2.28 9.12 0.71
N ASP A 10 -2.77 7.95 0.29
CA ASP A 10 -4.07 7.43 0.70
C ASP A 10 -4.12 7.35 2.23
N LYS A 11 -5.18 7.93 2.82
CA LYS A 11 -5.35 8.03 4.27
C LYS A 11 -5.25 6.70 5.01
N ARG A 12 -5.50 5.57 4.35
CA ARG A 12 -5.37 4.21 4.89
C ARG A 12 -3.92 3.77 5.11
N TYR A 13 -2.97 4.37 4.40
CA TYR A 13 -1.58 3.91 4.37
C TYR A 13 -0.57 5.01 4.70
N ARG A 14 -0.87 6.28 4.39
CA ARG A 14 0.08 7.39 4.46
C ARG A 14 0.84 7.52 5.78
N ASN A 15 0.19 7.17 6.88
CA ASN A 15 0.77 7.28 8.23
C ASN A 15 1.44 5.99 8.73
N LEU A 16 1.56 4.94 7.90
CA LEU A 16 2.33 3.75 8.27
C LEU A 16 3.80 4.11 8.39
N ASN A 17 4.45 3.63 9.45
CA ASN A 17 5.89 3.82 9.62
C ASN A 17 6.65 3.00 8.57
N TYR A 18 7.53 3.67 7.83
CA TYR A 18 8.38 3.08 6.82
C TYR A 18 9.83 3.45 7.11
N HIS A 19 10.44 2.79 8.11
CA HIS A 19 11.81 3.03 8.59
C HIS A 19 12.13 4.52 8.86
N GLY A 20 11.43 5.10 9.81
CA GLY A 20 11.66 6.48 10.25
C GLY A 20 11.00 7.57 9.40
N MET A 21 10.42 7.19 8.26
CA MET A 21 9.52 8.05 7.48
C MET A 21 8.10 7.48 7.48
N THR A 22 7.15 8.18 6.89
CA THR A 22 5.81 7.66 6.64
C THR A 22 5.71 7.03 5.25
N MET A 23 4.74 6.13 5.07
CA MET A 23 4.41 5.64 3.72
C MET A 23 4.02 6.79 2.77
N GLY A 24 3.37 7.84 3.29
CA GLY A 24 3.06 9.04 2.52
C GLY A 24 4.29 9.79 2.03
N GLY A 25 5.38 9.74 2.79
CA GLY A 25 6.64 10.41 2.44
C GLY A 25 7.61 9.56 1.63
N GLY A 26 7.61 8.23 1.78
CA GLY A 26 8.63 7.37 1.17
C GLY A 26 8.12 6.05 0.58
N GLY A 27 6.79 5.86 0.49
CA GLY A 27 6.18 4.59 0.10
C GLY A 27 5.97 4.39 -1.40
N CYS A 28 6.55 5.22 -2.27
CA CYS A 28 6.35 5.12 -3.72
C CYS A 28 6.68 3.72 -4.27
N GLY A 29 7.80 3.13 -3.88
CA GLY A 29 8.19 1.80 -4.33
C GLY A 29 7.22 0.70 -3.87
N VAL A 30 6.71 0.79 -2.64
CA VAL A 30 5.68 -0.14 -2.13
C VAL A 30 4.42 -0.06 -2.98
N MET A 31 3.96 1.16 -3.28
CA MET A 31 2.73 1.38 -4.06
C MET A 31 2.91 1.01 -5.52
N THR A 32 4.05 1.34 -6.13
CA THR A 32 4.35 0.93 -7.51
C THR A 32 4.32 -0.59 -7.62
N CYS A 33 5.00 -1.31 -6.74
CA CYS A 33 4.94 -2.78 -6.72
C CYS A 33 3.51 -3.29 -6.49
N TYR A 34 2.76 -2.72 -5.56
CA TYR A 34 1.37 -3.10 -5.31
C TYR A 34 0.49 -2.92 -6.55
N ASN A 35 0.59 -1.75 -7.19
CA ASN A 35 -0.23 -1.41 -8.35
C ASN A 35 -0.03 -2.37 -9.53
N ILE A 36 1.18 -2.91 -9.66
CA ILE A 36 1.55 -3.89 -10.70
C ILE A 36 1.15 -5.31 -10.28
N ILE A 37 1.65 -5.78 -9.14
CA ILE A 37 1.51 -7.17 -8.68
C ILE A 37 0.05 -7.54 -8.45
N SER A 38 -0.74 -6.63 -7.91
CA SER A 38 -2.16 -6.88 -7.64
C SER A 38 -3.02 -7.07 -8.89
N VAL A 39 -2.52 -6.63 -10.04
CA VAL A 39 -3.20 -6.84 -11.34
C VAL A 39 -2.66 -8.08 -12.05
N LEU A 40 -1.34 -8.25 -12.06
CA LEU A 40 -0.71 -9.27 -12.89
C LEU A 40 -0.70 -10.67 -12.27
N THR A 41 -0.44 -10.77 -10.95
CA THR A 41 -0.19 -12.08 -10.34
C THR A 41 -0.95 -12.35 -9.04
N ARG A 42 -1.29 -11.32 -8.27
CA ARG A 42 -1.83 -11.48 -6.91
C ARG A 42 -3.01 -10.54 -6.64
N PRO A 43 -4.19 -10.78 -7.24
CA PRO A 43 -5.35 -9.88 -7.10
C PRO A 43 -5.84 -9.72 -5.64
N HIS A 44 -5.45 -10.63 -4.75
CA HIS A 44 -5.81 -10.58 -3.32
C HIS A 44 -4.70 -10.03 -2.41
N LEU A 45 -3.63 -9.52 -3.01
CA LEU A 45 -2.53 -8.91 -2.27
C LEU A 45 -2.99 -7.59 -1.63
N THR A 46 -2.49 -7.29 -0.44
CA THR A 46 -2.74 -6.01 0.21
C THR A 46 -1.47 -5.14 0.19
N VAL A 47 -1.64 -3.83 0.21
CA VAL A 47 -0.52 -2.88 0.36
C VAL A 47 0.34 -3.22 1.58
N ARG A 48 -0.31 -3.59 2.70
CA ARG A 48 0.40 -3.96 3.93
C ARG A 48 1.26 -5.21 3.80
N ALA A 49 0.90 -6.15 2.94
CA ALA A 49 1.72 -7.34 2.71
C ALA A 49 3.05 -6.96 2.05
N ILE A 50 3.02 -6.11 1.03
CA ILE A 50 4.24 -5.61 0.37
C ILE A 50 5.05 -4.73 1.33
N TRP A 51 4.40 -3.79 2.01
CA TRP A 51 5.06 -2.95 3.01
C TRP A 51 5.80 -3.78 4.06
N LYS A 52 5.17 -4.81 4.62
CA LYS A 52 5.82 -5.72 5.59
C LYS A 52 6.97 -6.50 4.99
N PHE A 53 6.78 -7.01 3.77
CA PHE A 53 7.81 -7.75 3.08
C PHE A 53 9.05 -6.88 2.87
N MET A 54 8.91 -5.71 2.29
CA MET A 54 10.01 -4.79 2.05
C MET A 54 10.69 -4.35 3.34
N THR A 55 9.91 -4.02 4.38
CA THR A 55 10.42 -3.65 5.70
C THR A 55 11.22 -4.79 6.33
N LYS A 56 10.68 -6.03 6.31
CA LYS A 56 11.34 -7.20 6.88
C LYS A 56 12.64 -7.56 6.16
N LYS A 57 12.68 -7.35 4.85
CA LYS A 57 13.84 -7.66 4.00
C LYS A 57 14.91 -6.55 3.96
N GLY A 58 14.68 -5.42 4.62
CA GLY A 58 15.60 -4.30 4.61
C GLY A 58 15.64 -3.53 3.29
N TYR A 59 14.62 -3.65 2.44
CA TYR A 59 14.55 -2.94 1.15
C TYR A 59 14.13 -1.48 1.30
N VAL A 60 14.51 -0.86 2.42
CA VAL A 60 14.15 0.52 2.76
C VAL A 60 15.36 1.23 3.33
N ILE A 61 15.75 2.32 2.70
CA ILE A 61 16.78 3.22 3.22
C ILE A 61 16.10 4.28 4.08
N PRO A 62 16.47 4.40 5.38
CA PRO A 62 15.91 5.43 6.25
C PRO A 62 16.06 6.83 5.64
N GLY A 63 14.96 7.59 5.57
CA GLY A 63 14.94 8.94 4.99
C GLY A 63 14.97 9.01 3.45
N ARG A 64 15.21 7.90 2.73
CA ARG A 64 15.31 7.88 1.26
C ARG A 64 14.27 7.04 0.54
N GLY A 65 13.62 6.07 1.22
CA GLY A 65 12.59 5.23 0.63
C GLY A 65 13.06 3.83 0.22
N THR A 66 12.46 3.27 -0.81
CA THR A 66 12.70 1.90 -1.28
C THR A 66 14.00 1.80 -2.08
N THR A 67 14.80 0.76 -1.83
CA THR A 67 15.99 0.44 -2.63
C THR A 67 15.59 -0.06 -4.02
N TRP A 68 16.52 0.06 -5.00
CA TRP A 68 16.25 -0.43 -6.35
C TRP A 68 16.08 -1.95 -6.41
N ASP A 69 16.97 -2.69 -5.77
CA ASP A 69 16.86 -4.14 -5.64
C ASP A 69 15.59 -4.57 -4.87
N GLY A 70 15.09 -3.73 -3.98
CA GLY A 70 13.82 -3.92 -3.30
C GLY A 70 12.65 -3.98 -4.27
N ILE A 71 12.65 -3.19 -5.36
CA ILE A 71 11.64 -3.26 -6.42
C ILE A 71 11.70 -4.62 -7.11
N THR A 72 12.85 -4.98 -7.69
CA THR A 72 13.01 -6.20 -8.48
C THR A 72 12.80 -7.46 -7.65
N ASN A 73 13.32 -7.50 -6.43
CA ASN A 73 13.14 -8.63 -5.52
C ASN A 73 11.69 -8.76 -5.04
N THR A 74 10.98 -7.65 -4.85
CA THR A 74 9.55 -7.70 -4.50
C THR A 74 8.72 -8.21 -5.67
N LEU A 75 8.98 -7.75 -6.89
CA LEU A 75 8.34 -8.27 -8.09
C LEU A 75 8.54 -9.79 -8.22
N LYS A 76 9.78 -10.27 -8.11
CA LYS A 76 10.12 -11.71 -8.15
C LYS A 76 9.40 -12.51 -7.06
N HIS A 77 9.40 -12.02 -5.83
CA HIS A 77 8.78 -12.70 -4.68
C HIS A 77 7.28 -12.92 -4.89
N TYR A 78 6.60 -11.96 -5.47
CA TYR A 78 5.16 -12.05 -5.73
C TYR A 78 4.80 -12.61 -7.11
N GLY A 79 5.76 -13.20 -7.82
CA GLY A 79 5.53 -14.01 -9.02
C GLY A 79 5.75 -13.30 -10.35
N ILE A 80 6.22 -12.05 -10.35
CA ILE A 80 6.67 -11.37 -11.56
C ILE A 80 8.16 -11.68 -11.73
N LYS A 81 8.46 -12.79 -12.42
CA LYS A 81 9.81 -13.31 -12.57
C LYS A 81 10.43 -12.97 -13.93
N ASN A 82 9.59 -12.85 -14.95
CA ASN A 82 10.00 -12.52 -16.30
C ASN A 82 9.92 -11.01 -16.50
N PHE A 83 11.07 -10.33 -16.44
CA PHE A 83 11.23 -8.92 -16.74
C PHE A 83 12.63 -8.62 -17.26
N LYS A 84 12.73 -7.64 -18.14
CA LYS A 84 14.00 -7.14 -18.66
C LYS A 84 14.46 -5.95 -17.80
N VAL A 85 15.76 -5.86 -17.57
CA VAL A 85 16.40 -4.69 -16.95
C VAL A 85 17.40 -4.11 -17.93
N THR A 86 17.35 -2.81 -18.19
CA THR A 86 18.25 -2.12 -19.10
C THR A 86 18.55 -0.69 -18.67
N TYR A 87 19.64 -0.14 -19.19
CA TYR A 87 20.04 1.26 -19.07
C TYR A 87 19.85 2.04 -20.39
N SER A 88 19.40 1.39 -21.45
CA SER A 88 19.36 1.94 -22.79
C SER A 88 18.06 2.72 -23.06
N ASP A 89 18.18 4.04 -23.24
CA ASP A 89 17.07 4.91 -23.63
C ASP A 89 16.43 4.46 -24.95
N LYS A 90 17.24 3.96 -25.89
CA LYS A 90 16.75 3.42 -27.15
C LYS A 90 15.75 2.29 -26.96
N GLU A 91 16.01 1.41 -25.99
CA GLU A 91 15.11 0.27 -25.72
C GLU A 91 13.81 0.69 -25.04
N VAL A 92 13.76 1.85 -24.38
CA VAL A 92 12.58 2.31 -23.66
C VAL A 92 11.40 2.48 -24.62
N LYS A 93 11.60 3.21 -25.72
CA LYS A 93 10.54 3.41 -26.70
C LYS A 93 10.07 2.10 -27.32
N GLU A 94 11.01 1.25 -27.72
CA GLU A 94 10.70 -0.07 -28.31
C GLU A 94 9.87 -0.95 -27.37
N CYS A 95 10.19 -0.94 -26.08
CA CYS A 95 9.45 -1.73 -25.08
C CYS A 95 8.04 -1.16 -24.84
N LEU A 96 7.88 0.14 -24.77
CA LEU A 96 6.57 0.80 -24.65
C LEU A 96 5.70 0.54 -25.88
N ASP A 97 6.24 0.64 -27.07
CA ASP A 97 5.54 0.35 -28.33
C ASP A 97 5.06 -1.12 -28.40
N LYS A 98 5.77 -2.05 -27.74
CA LYS A 98 5.37 -3.46 -27.57
C LYS A 98 4.29 -3.64 -26.48
N GLY A 99 3.90 -2.58 -25.78
CA GLY A 99 2.92 -2.60 -24.70
C GLY A 99 3.48 -3.14 -23.38
N MET A 100 4.80 -3.13 -23.19
CA MET A 100 5.43 -3.48 -21.91
C MET A 100 5.22 -2.35 -20.90
N TRP A 101 5.12 -2.71 -19.63
CA TRP A 101 5.09 -1.76 -18.53
C TRP A 101 6.52 -1.46 -18.06
N LEU A 102 6.79 -0.20 -17.82
CA LEU A 102 8.10 0.29 -17.41
C LEU A 102 8.05 0.82 -15.98
N VAL A 103 8.94 0.34 -15.13
CA VAL A 103 9.18 0.89 -13.79
C VAL A 103 10.53 1.55 -13.76
N GLY A 104 10.58 2.79 -13.29
CA GLY A 104 11.83 3.54 -13.10
C GLY A 104 11.78 4.47 -11.90
N LEU A 105 12.97 4.95 -11.52
CA LEU A 105 13.18 5.92 -10.46
C LEU A 105 13.45 7.29 -11.07
N CYS A 106 12.49 8.20 -11.01
CA CYS A 106 12.68 9.59 -11.43
C CYS A 106 13.45 10.39 -10.37
N GLY A 107 14.35 11.24 -10.83
CA GLY A 107 14.91 12.34 -10.06
C GLY A 107 14.05 13.58 -10.08
N LYS A 108 14.66 14.75 -9.81
CA LYS A 108 13.99 16.05 -9.83
C LYS A 108 13.29 16.26 -11.17
N SER A 109 11.97 16.41 -11.14
CA SER A 109 11.10 16.47 -12.31
C SER A 109 9.70 16.91 -11.92
N ARG A 110 8.74 16.91 -12.84
CA ARG A 110 7.31 17.15 -12.52
C ARG A 110 6.72 16.15 -11.50
N TRP A 111 7.33 14.95 -11.37
CA TRP A 111 6.82 13.91 -10.47
C TRP A 111 7.37 14.01 -9.05
N THR A 112 8.53 14.65 -8.87
CA THR A 112 9.18 14.71 -7.55
C THR A 112 10.28 15.78 -7.51
N SER A 113 10.53 16.29 -6.31
CA SER A 113 11.70 17.15 -6.02
C SER A 113 12.98 16.34 -5.68
N SER A 114 12.88 15.02 -5.48
CA SER A 114 14.00 14.19 -4.99
C SER A 114 14.15 12.87 -5.74
N GLY A 115 13.42 11.85 -5.33
CA GLY A 115 13.40 10.52 -5.95
C GLY A 115 12.00 9.90 -5.86
N HIS A 116 11.52 9.28 -6.95
CA HIS A 116 10.16 8.77 -7.02
C HIS A 116 10.02 7.61 -8.00
N TYR A 117 9.47 6.49 -7.52
CA TYR A 117 9.13 5.36 -8.38
C TYR A 117 7.76 5.56 -9.01
N ILE A 118 7.71 5.42 -10.32
CA ILE A 118 6.47 5.42 -11.12
C ILE A 118 6.42 4.21 -12.05
N CYS A 119 5.22 3.89 -12.54
CA CYS A 119 5.03 2.89 -13.58
C CYS A 119 4.40 3.54 -14.81
N ILE A 120 5.10 3.53 -15.93
CA ILE A 120 4.56 3.87 -17.24
C ILE A 120 3.99 2.58 -17.84
N TYR A 121 2.72 2.59 -18.21
CA TYR A 121 2.04 1.38 -18.68
C TYR A 121 1.56 1.44 -20.12
N ASP A 122 1.68 2.61 -20.75
CA ASP A 122 1.34 2.79 -22.15
C ASP A 122 1.88 4.13 -22.65
N ILE A 123 1.87 4.32 -23.97
CA ILE A 123 2.15 5.56 -24.66
C ILE A 123 1.03 5.84 -25.68
N THR A 124 0.50 7.05 -25.72
CA THR A 124 -0.54 7.43 -26.66
C THR A 124 0.01 7.57 -28.07
N LYS A 125 -0.86 7.59 -29.08
CA LYS A 125 -0.46 7.86 -30.48
C LYS A 125 0.24 9.20 -30.66
N SER A 126 -0.03 10.17 -29.79
CA SER A 126 0.64 11.48 -29.77
C SER A 126 1.95 11.49 -28.98
N GLY A 127 2.48 10.33 -28.54
CA GLY A 127 3.74 10.22 -27.81
C GLY A 127 3.65 10.57 -26.32
N LYS A 128 2.45 10.68 -25.75
CA LYS A 128 2.22 11.03 -24.35
C LYS A 128 2.18 9.78 -23.47
N LEU A 129 2.85 9.82 -22.32
CA LEU A 129 2.93 8.70 -21.39
C LEU A 129 1.62 8.51 -20.62
N LEU A 130 1.20 7.26 -20.43
CA LEU A 130 0.16 6.87 -19.49
C LEU A 130 0.83 6.27 -18.24
N ILE A 131 0.64 6.95 -17.12
CA ILE A 131 1.42 6.71 -15.89
C ILE A 131 0.54 6.28 -14.73
N SER A 132 0.95 5.26 -14.00
CA SER A 132 0.47 4.96 -12.65
C SER A 132 1.46 5.57 -11.65
N ASP A 133 1.18 6.80 -11.22
CA ASP A 133 1.96 7.53 -10.24
C ASP A 133 1.38 7.31 -8.83
N PRO A 134 2.15 6.74 -7.90
CA PRO A 134 1.68 6.48 -6.54
C PRO A 134 1.59 7.72 -5.65
N TYR A 135 2.10 8.88 -6.07
CA TYR A 135 2.05 10.09 -5.25
C TYR A 135 1.06 11.12 -5.77
N SER A 136 1.06 11.39 -7.06
CA SER A 136 0.32 12.52 -7.62
C SER A 136 -1.18 12.45 -7.39
N SER A 137 -1.75 13.56 -6.96
CA SER A 137 -3.19 13.81 -6.91
C SER A 137 -3.71 14.48 -8.20
N SER A 138 -2.82 15.06 -9.03
CA SER A 138 -3.19 15.82 -10.22
C SER A 138 -3.10 14.97 -11.49
N ASP A 139 -4.02 15.24 -12.42
CA ASP A 139 -3.98 14.65 -13.76
C ASP A 139 -2.74 15.10 -14.56
N TYR A 140 -2.19 16.26 -14.22
CA TYR A 140 -1.00 16.83 -14.86
C TYR A 140 0.21 15.89 -14.77
N CYS A 141 0.47 15.27 -13.62
CA CYS A 141 1.58 14.33 -13.44
C CYS A 141 1.31 12.95 -14.06
N GLN A 142 0.06 12.65 -14.43
CA GLN A 142 -0.33 11.33 -14.97
C GLN A 142 -0.58 11.34 -16.47
N LYS A 143 -0.76 12.52 -17.06
CA LYS A 143 -1.08 12.71 -18.48
C LYS A 143 -0.15 13.75 -19.07
N ASP A 144 -0.04 13.72 -20.39
CA ASP A 144 0.63 14.74 -21.19
C ASP A 144 2.14 14.91 -20.97
N ALA A 145 2.79 13.99 -20.28
CA ALA A 145 4.25 13.96 -20.18
C ALA A 145 4.86 13.37 -21.46
N PRO A 146 5.79 14.07 -22.13
CA PRO A 146 6.56 13.49 -23.22
C PRO A 146 7.56 12.47 -22.70
N LEU A 147 7.87 11.46 -23.52
CA LEU A 147 8.83 10.41 -23.14
C LEU A 147 10.20 11.01 -22.76
N GLN A 148 10.67 12.01 -23.48
CA GLN A 148 11.98 12.61 -23.23
C GLN A 148 12.11 13.17 -21.81
N GLU A 149 11.08 13.84 -21.31
CA GLU A 149 11.09 14.35 -19.93
C GLU A 149 11.27 13.23 -18.87
N TYR A 150 10.72 12.05 -19.15
CA TYR A 150 10.95 10.89 -18.27
C TYR A 150 12.37 10.34 -18.39
N LEU A 151 12.91 10.22 -19.59
CA LEU A 151 14.27 9.76 -19.83
C LEU A 151 15.29 10.67 -19.13
N ASP A 152 15.13 11.98 -19.25
CA ASP A 152 16.03 12.98 -18.65
C ASP A 152 16.05 12.95 -17.13
N CYS A 153 14.97 12.51 -16.48
CA CYS A 153 14.89 12.46 -15.02
C CYS A 153 15.23 11.10 -14.42
N ASN A 154 15.47 10.05 -15.21
CA ASN A 154 15.71 8.71 -14.70
C ASN A 154 17.06 8.62 -13.97
N LYS A 155 17.07 7.91 -12.83
CA LYS A 155 18.24 7.79 -11.94
C LYS A 155 18.84 6.38 -11.86
N CYS A 156 18.24 5.40 -12.49
CA CYS A 156 18.74 4.02 -12.47
C CYS A 156 18.17 3.24 -13.65
N ASN A 157 18.47 1.95 -13.70
CA ASN A 157 17.93 1.07 -14.73
C ASN A 157 16.41 1.09 -14.79
N TRP A 158 15.86 0.77 -15.95
CA TRP A 158 14.45 0.52 -16.15
C TRP A 158 14.13 -0.97 -16.01
N VAL A 159 13.00 -1.28 -15.43
CA VAL A 159 12.43 -2.63 -15.38
C VAL A 159 11.23 -2.69 -16.31
N PHE A 160 11.31 -3.53 -17.32
CA PHE A 160 10.25 -3.77 -18.30
C PHE A 160 9.54 -5.08 -17.99
N ILE A 161 8.22 -5.01 -17.87
CA ILE A 161 7.34 -6.13 -17.60
C ILE A 161 6.36 -6.26 -18.75
N ASP A 162 6.35 -7.38 -19.47
CA ASP A 162 5.29 -7.64 -20.43
C ASP A 162 4.05 -8.16 -19.69
N PRO A 163 2.96 -7.39 -19.64
CA PRO A 163 1.75 -7.83 -18.96
C PRO A 163 1.09 -9.05 -19.61
N LYS A 164 1.42 -9.39 -20.86
CA LYS A 164 0.92 -10.56 -21.56
C LYS A 164 1.48 -11.87 -21.01
N ASP A 165 2.68 -11.82 -20.41
CA ASP A 165 3.28 -12.98 -19.74
C ASP A 165 2.52 -13.40 -18.49
N TYR A 166 1.70 -12.51 -17.97
CA TYR A 166 0.94 -12.66 -16.73
C TYR A 166 -0.56 -12.66 -17.03
N LYS A 167 -1.03 -13.62 -17.82
CA LYS A 167 -2.46 -13.82 -18.01
C LYS A 167 -3.09 -14.03 -16.65
N VAL A 168 -3.77 -13.01 -16.11
CA VAL A 168 -4.73 -13.24 -15.04
C VAL A 168 -5.64 -14.35 -15.56
N ARG A 169 -5.63 -15.50 -14.92
CA ARG A 169 -6.49 -16.63 -15.30
C ARG A 169 -7.93 -16.24 -14.98
N GLU A 170 -8.55 -15.50 -15.89
CA GLU A 170 -9.97 -15.15 -15.79
C GLU A 170 -10.86 -16.39 -15.88
N ASN A 171 -10.33 -17.53 -16.34
CA ASN A 171 -11.06 -18.74 -16.64
C ASN A 171 -10.61 -20.01 -15.86
N ALA A 172 -9.97 -19.88 -14.70
CA ALA A 172 -9.94 -21.04 -13.80
C ALA A 172 -11.34 -21.24 -13.22
N PRO A 173 -11.92 -22.49 -13.24
CA PRO A 173 -13.19 -22.75 -12.57
C PRO A 173 -13.03 -22.26 -11.13
N LYS A 174 -13.93 -21.37 -10.72
CA LYS A 174 -13.94 -20.71 -9.40
C LYS A 174 -14.03 -21.76 -8.30
N LYS A 175 -12.92 -22.40 -7.93
CA LYS A 175 -12.79 -22.89 -6.56
C LYS A 175 -12.93 -21.63 -5.71
N THR A 176 -14.06 -21.49 -5.06
CA THR A 176 -14.40 -20.34 -4.21
C THR A 176 -13.43 -20.33 -3.04
N LYS A 177 -12.24 -19.77 -3.29
CA LYS A 177 -11.21 -19.67 -2.27
C LYS A 177 -11.75 -18.80 -1.15
N THR A 178 -11.75 -19.35 0.04
CA THR A 178 -12.21 -18.65 1.23
C THR A 178 -11.02 -17.92 1.85
N TYR A 179 -11.20 -16.66 2.16
CA TYR A 179 -10.20 -15.81 2.77
C TYR A 179 -10.67 -15.42 4.17
N VAL A 180 -9.76 -15.43 5.12
CA VAL A 180 -9.97 -14.82 6.42
C VAL A 180 -9.19 -13.52 6.45
N MET A 181 -9.89 -12.41 6.53
CA MET A 181 -9.29 -11.08 6.59
C MET A 181 -9.95 -10.26 7.70
N TYR A 182 -9.32 -9.17 8.04
CA TYR A 182 -9.78 -8.26 9.10
C TYR A 182 -9.99 -6.88 8.51
N VAL A 183 -11.00 -6.16 9.00
CA VAL A 183 -11.15 -4.74 8.69
C VAL A 183 -9.91 -4.01 9.20
N ASP A 184 -9.30 -3.20 8.34
CA ASP A 184 -8.05 -2.50 8.65
C ASP A 184 -8.28 -1.34 9.64
N PHE A 185 -7.75 -0.17 9.47
CA PHE A 185 -7.76 0.92 10.46
C PHE A 185 -8.90 1.93 10.28
N GLU A 186 -9.72 1.80 9.26
CA GLU A 186 -10.95 2.58 9.06
C GLU A 186 -12.18 1.69 9.07
N ASP A 187 -13.34 2.29 9.32
CA ASP A 187 -14.61 1.59 9.21
C ASP A 187 -14.77 0.96 7.83
N GLY A 188 -14.83 -0.35 7.78
CA GLY A 188 -15.00 -1.10 6.56
C GLY A 188 -16.40 -0.90 5.98
N ARG A 189 -16.53 -0.21 4.86
CA ARG A 189 -17.83 0.05 4.22
C ARG A 189 -18.30 -1.20 3.48
N VAL A 190 -19.38 -1.79 3.98
CA VAL A 190 -20.09 -2.92 3.38
C VAL A 190 -21.19 -2.38 2.47
N ARG A 191 -21.26 -2.88 1.23
CA ARG A 191 -22.20 -2.42 0.21
C ARG A 191 -23.02 -3.56 -0.40
N SER A 192 -24.15 -3.21 -1.00
CA SER A 192 -25.04 -4.18 -1.67
C SER A 192 -24.35 -4.93 -2.82
N GLU A 193 -23.42 -4.25 -3.54
CA GLU A 193 -22.74 -4.74 -4.71
C GLU A 193 -21.31 -4.20 -4.77
N PRO A 194 -20.43 -4.77 -5.64
CA PRO A 194 -19.12 -4.20 -5.89
C PRO A 194 -19.21 -2.78 -6.47
N GLY A 195 -18.57 -1.80 -5.82
CA GLY A 195 -18.52 -0.42 -6.32
C GLY A 195 -18.70 0.64 -5.24
N LYS A 196 -17.97 1.75 -5.38
CA LYS A 196 -18.01 2.85 -4.39
C LYS A 196 -19.36 3.57 -4.33
N ASN A 197 -20.11 3.58 -5.44
CA ASN A 197 -21.40 4.26 -5.58
C ASN A 197 -22.60 3.36 -5.27
N LYS A 198 -22.35 2.11 -4.89
CA LYS A 198 -23.42 1.18 -4.53
C LYS A 198 -23.93 1.44 -3.10
N LYS A 199 -25.18 1.07 -2.82
CA LYS A 199 -25.84 1.29 -1.54
C LYS A 199 -24.96 0.86 -0.36
N LEU A 200 -24.72 1.77 0.57
CA LEU A 200 -24.03 1.46 1.83
C LEU A 200 -24.99 0.70 2.75
N ILE A 201 -24.60 -0.50 3.16
CA ILE A 201 -25.37 -1.35 4.07
C ILE A 201 -24.98 -1.05 5.51
N THR A 202 -23.66 -1.02 5.78
CA THR A 202 -23.12 -0.76 7.11
C THR A 202 -21.65 -0.38 7.05
N LYS A 203 -21.12 0.06 8.19
CA LYS A 203 -19.69 0.22 8.44
C LYS A 203 -19.27 -0.77 9.52
N LEU A 204 -18.21 -1.51 9.28
CA LEU A 204 -17.63 -2.46 10.23
C LEU A 204 -16.40 -1.83 10.91
N PRO A 205 -16.29 -1.92 12.23
CA PRO A 205 -15.15 -1.34 12.94
C PRO A 205 -13.86 -2.07 12.61
N PRO A 206 -12.70 -1.37 12.76
CA PRO A 206 -11.38 -1.97 12.63
C PRO A 206 -11.22 -3.22 13.51
N GLY A 207 -10.52 -4.22 12.99
CA GLY A 207 -10.31 -5.49 13.68
C GLY A 207 -11.43 -6.51 13.46
N THR A 208 -12.56 -6.13 12.85
CA THR A 208 -13.64 -7.09 12.55
C THR A 208 -13.11 -8.20 11.65
N LYS A 209 -13.22 -9.45 12.12
CA LYS A 209 -12.85 -10.65 11.36
C LYS A 209 -13.93 -11.00 10.36
N LEU A 210 -13.55 -11.17 9.11
CA LEU A 210 -14.43 -11.53 8.01
C LEU A 210 -13.97 -12.82 7.32
N THR A 211 -14.95 -13.64 6.95
CA THR A 211 -14.74 -14.76 6.05
C THR A 211 -15.27 -14.34 4.68
N LEU A 212 -14.40 -14.31 3.70
CA LEU A 212 -14.63 -13.70 2.39
C LEU A 212 -14.48 -14.72 1.26
N HIS A 213 -15.14 -14.49 0.14
CA HIS A 213 -15.00 -15.22 -1.10
C HIS A 213 -15.32 -14.31 -2.30
N ASN A 214 -15.39 -14.84 -3.52
CA ASN A 214 -15.78 -14.11 -4.72
C ASN A 214 -15.14 -12.73 -4.82
N TYR A 215 -13.95 -12.66 -5.38
CA TYR A 215 -13.29 -11.39 -5.66
C TYR A 215 -13.75 -10.84 -7.01
N ASP A 216 -14.17 -9.58 -7.01
CA ASP A 216 -14.50 -8.85 -8.22
C ASP A 216 -13.93 -7.44 -8.19
N LYS A 217 -13.02 -7.11 -9.11
CA LYS A 217 -12.43 -5.77 -9.35
C LYS A 217 -12.12 -4.96 -8.06
N GLY A 218 -11.48 -5.61 -7.08
CA GLY A 218 -11.12 -4.96 -5.82
C GLY A 218 -12.17 -5.09 -4.71
N TRP A 219 -13.18 -5.95 -4.87
CA TRP A 219 -14.21 -6.20 -3.89
C TRP A 219 -14.28 -7.68 -3.51
N TYR A 220 -14.52 -7.95 -2.24
CA TYR A 220 -14.79 -9.29 -1.73
C TYR A 220 -16.21 -9.41 -1.26
N GLN A 221 -16.83 -10.56 -1.54
CA GLN A 221 -18.14 -10.89 -0.98
C GLN A 221 -17.97 -11.56 0.38
N ILE A 222 -18.77 -11.14 1.36
CA ILE A 222 -18.80 -11.72 2.71
C ILE A 222 -19.49 -13.07 2.64
N LYS A 223 -18.78 -14.13 3.06
CA LYS A 223 -19.24 -15.52 2.95
C LYS A 223 -20.08 -15.97 4.13
N LYS A 224 -19.85 -15.40 5.34
CA LYS A 224 -20.48 -15.82 6.60
C LYS A 224 -20.88 -14.63 7.47
N GLY A 225 -21.82 -14.88 8.39
CA GLY A 225 -22.27 -13.91 9.37
C GLY A 225 -23.42 -13.01 8.90
N ARG A 226 -23.79 -12.02 9.72
CA ARG A 226 -24.91 -11.11 9.51
C ARG A 226 -24.95 -10.44 8.14
N TYR A 227 -23.77 -10.17 7.57
CA TYR A 227 -23.63 -9.46 6.30
C TYR A 227 -23.26 -10.39 5.13
N LYS A 228 -23.62 -11.69 5.23
CA LYS A 228 -23.44 -12.66 4.14
C LYS A 228 -24.07 -12.15 2.85
N GLY A 229 -23.34 -12.28 1.74
CA GLY A 229 -23.79 -11.85 0.41
C GLY A 229 -23.44 -10.42 0.04
N TYR A 230 -23.21 -9.54 1.00
CA TYR A 230 -22.77 -8.16 0.75
C TYR A 230 -21.28 -8.06 0.46
N TRP A 231 -20.82 -6.91 0.01
CA TRP A 231 -19.48 -6.70 -0.52
C TRP A 231 -18.70 -5.67 0.29
N ILE A 232 -17.40 -5.92 0.42
CA ILE A 232 -16.46 -4.99 1.06
C ILE A 232 -15.25 -4.78 0.17
N GLY A 233 -14.82 -3.53 0.02
CA GLY A 233 -13.64 -3.18 -0.77
C GLY A 233 -12.36 -3.75 -0.16
N GLN A 234 -11.50 -4.34 -1.00
CA GLN A 234 -10.18 -4.85 -0.60
C GLN A 234 -9.37 -3.83 0.17
N SER A 235 -9.52 -2.58 -0.17
CA SER A 235 -8.82 -1.46 0.44
C SER A 235 -9.11 -1.27 1.94
N TYR A 236 -10.22 -1.82 2.44
CA TYR A 236 -10.55 -1.81 3.87
C TYR A 236 -10.04 -3.03 4.63
N LEU A 237 -9.33 -3.95 3.96
CA LEU A 237 -9.01 -5.26 4.49
C LEU A 237 -7.50 -5.45 4.71
N THR A 238 -7.18 -6.26 5.70
CA THR A 238 -5.82 -6.75 5.97
C THR A 238 -5.86 -8.23 6.35
N ASN A 239 -4.81 -8.95 6.04
CA ASN A 239 -4.62 -10.34 6.49
C ASN A 239 -4.01 -10.43 7.92
N LEU A 240 -3.78 -9.28 8.56
CA LEU A 240 -3.23 -9.21 9.89
C LEU A 240 -4.34 -9.30 10.94
N PRO A 241 -4.26 -10.22 11.90
CA PRO A 241 -5.17 -10.24 13.03
C PRO A 241 -5.03 -8.94 13.85
N PRO A 242 -6.12 -8.52 14.51
CA PRO A 242 -6.05 -7.41 15.43
C PRO A 242 -5.08 -7.72 16.57
N TYR A 243 -4.34 -6.71 17.01
CA TYR A 243 -3.53 -6.80 18.21
C TYR A 243 -4.34 -6.24 19.38
N VAL A 244 -5.00 -7.13 20.12
CA VAL A 244 -5.85 -6.73 21.24
C VAL A 244 -5.13 -7.03 22.55
N GLU A 245 -4.72 -5.99 23.25
CA GLU A 245 -4.06 -6.04 24.55
C GLU A 245 -4.59 -4.91 25.42
N LYS A 246 -4.71 -5.15 26.72
CA LYS A 246 -4.91 -4.09 27.72
C LYS A 246 -3.53 -3.57 28.13
N MET A 247 -3.31 -2.29 27.95
CA MET A 247 -2.02 -1.64 28.25
C MET A 247 -2.21 -0.39 29.09
N GLN A 248 -1.43 -0.27 30.17
CA GLN A 248 -1.45 0.86 31.06
C GLN A 248 -0.26 1.78 30.80
N THR A 249 -0.51 3.09 30.74
CA THR A 249 0.51 4.12 30.57
C THR A 249 1.36 4.25 31.85
N GLN A 250 2.68 4.14 31.71
CA GLN A 250 3.65 4.31 32.80
C GLN A 250 4.05 5.77 33.02
N SER A 251 3.79 6.61 32.03
CA SER A 251 3.99 8.07 32.09
C SER A 251 3.01 8.73 31.12
N GLN A 252 2.80 10.05 31.27
CA GLN A 252 1.99 10.78 30.29
C GLN A 252 2.57 10.65 28.88
N ARG A 253 1.73 10.37 27.89
CA ARG A 253 2.11 10.15 26.50
C ARG A 253 1.26 10.96 25.53
N ASN A 254 1.87 11.41 24.45
CA ASN A 254 1.13 12.02 23.36
C ASN A 254 0.35 10.95 22.60
N ILE A 255 -0.91 11.26 22.31
CA ILE A 255 -1.74 10.53 21.36
C ILE A 255 -1.58 11.21 20.01
N ARG A 256 -1.29 10.46 18.96
CA ARG A 256 -1.02 11.01 17.64
C ARG A 256 -1.96 10.43 16.58
N ASN A 257 -2.20 11.17 15.51
CA ASN A 257 -3.00 10.71 14.37
C ASN A 257 -2.28 9.65 13.50
N GLY A 258 -0.99 9.38 13.75
CA GLY A 258 -0.17 8.39 13.05
C GLY A 258 0.88 7.75 13.95
N ALA A 259 1.36 6.57 13.55
CA ALA A 259 2.36 5.78 14.27
C ALA A 259 3.80 6.31 14.04
N THR A 260 4.04 7.58 14.27
CA THR A 260 5.32 8.26 14.12
C THR A 260 5.42 9.48 15.03
N THR A 261 6.63 9.86 15.43
CA THR A 261 6.87 11.08 16.20
C THR A 261 6.62 12.37 15.42
N LYS A 262 6.57 12.28 14.09
CA LYS A 262 6.26 13.42 13.20
C LYS A 262 4.76 13.61 12.95
N ALA A 263 3.91 12.65 13.35
CA ALA A 263 2.46 12.78 13.24
C ALA A 263 1.91 13.80 14.25
N ASP A 264 0.80 14.45 13.90
CA ASP A 264 0.18 15.47 14.75
C ASP A 264 -0.25 14.89 16.10
N ILE A 265 -0.07 15.66 17.15
CA ILE A 265 -0.57 15.33 18.47
C ILE A 265 -2.05 15.69 18.51
N ILE A 266 -2.90 14.69 18.74
CA ILE A 266 -4.36 14.84 18.82
C ILE A 266 -4.89 14.73 20.27
N GLY A 267 -4.01 14.52 21.23
CA GLY A 267 -4.36 14.44 22.64
C GLY A 267 -3.22 13.92 23.51
N LYS A 268 -3.50 13.78 24.80
CA LYS A 268 -2.58 13.25 25.80
C LYS A 268 -3.20 12.09 26.56
N ALA A 269 -2.46 11.03 26.75
CA ALA A 269 -2.80 9.88 27.58
C ALA A 269 -2.14 10.08 28.96
N PRO A 270 -2.93 10.26 30.05
CA PRO A 270 -2.37 10.44 31.39
C PRO A 270 -1.67 9.18 31.90
N LYS A 271 -0.75 9.33 32.84
CA LYS A 271 -0.10 8.20 33.57
C LYS A 271 -1.17 7.38 34.28
N GLY A 272 -0.98 6.06 34.30
CA GLY A 272 -1.85 5.10 35.01
C GLY A 272 -3.14 4.73 34.27
N LYS A 273 -3.46 5.36 33.15
CA LYS A 273 -4.67 5.03 32.40
C LYS A 273 -4.51 3.76 31.58
N THR A 274 -5.48 2.86 31.69
CA THR A 274 -5.55 1.62 30.91
C THR A 274 -6.33 1.84 29.60
N TYR A 275 -5.77 1.28 28.53
CA TYR A 275 -6.37 1.32 27.19
C TYR A 275 -6.40 -0.08 26.58
N THR A 276 -7.44 -0.35 25.82
CA THR A 276 -7.48 -1.52 24.94
C THR A 276 -6.91 -1.12 23.59
N THR A 277 -5.90 -1.85 23.12
CA THR A 277 -5.30 -1.66 21.81
C THR A 277 -6.07 -2.43 20.74
N SER A 278 -5.97 -2.03 19.48
CA SER A 278 -6.52 -2.82 18.37
C SER A 278 -5.50 -3.15 17.30
N LYS A 279 -4.36 -2.48 17.31
CA LYS A 279 -3.28 -2.67 16.33
C LYS A 279 -1.93 -2.34 16.95
N LYS A 280 -0.90 -2.97 16.36
CA LYS A 280 0.50 -2.70 16.68
C LYS A 280 1.29 -2.46 15.41
N LEU A 281 2.08 -1.40 15.42
CA LEU A 281 2.96 -1.04 14.31
C LEU A 281 4.31 -0.59 14.85
N GLY A 282 5.32 -1.47 14.76
CA GLY A 282 6.63 -1.23 15.37
C GLY A 282 6.48 -0.96 16.87
N ASP A 283 6.92 0.22 17.30
CA ASP A 283 6.88 0.67 18.71
C ASP A 283 5.57 1.40 19.07
N TRP A 284 4.56 1.34 18.22
CA TRP A 284 3.30 2.05 18.40
C TRP A 284 2.12 1.10 18.49
N VAL A 285 1.14 1.46 19.31
CA VAL A 285 -0.15 0.79 19.40
C VAL A 285 -1.28 1.78 19.11
N PHE A 286 -2.29 1.31 18.40
CA PHE A 286 -3.48 2.10 18.13
C PHE A 286 -4.54 1.86 19.20
N ILE A 287 -5.11 2.94 19.70
CA ILE A 287 -6.15 2.95 20.72
C ILE A 287 -7.47 3.41 20.10
N PRO A 288 -8.43 2.51 19.87
CA PRO A 288 -9.70 2.86 19.23
C PRO A 288 -10.50 3.93 19.98
N SER A 289 -10.53 3.88 21.30
CA SER A 289 -11.30 4.80 22.13
C SER A 289 -10.90 6.27 22.00
N VAL A 290 -9.65 6.52 21.60
CA VAL A 290 -9.12 7.88 21.37
C VAL A 290 -8.74 8.11 19.90
N LYS A 291 -9.06 7.16 19.03
CA LYS A 291 -8.79 7.17 17.58
C LYS A 291 -7.33 7.56 17.23
N GLY A 292 -6.38 7.14 18.08
CA GLY A 292 -5.00 7.59 17.96
C GLY A 292 -3.97 6.54 18.31
N TRP A 293 -2.71 6.88 18.03
CA TRP A 293 -1.53 6.05 18.25
C TRP A 293 -0.77 6.54 19.47
N ILE A 294 -0.32 5.59 20.30
CA ILE A 294 0.57 5.86 21.42
C ILE A 294 1.82 5.01 21.24
N ARG A 295 2.99 5.61 21.47
CA ARG A 295 4.25 4.86 21.48
C ARG A 295 4.33 4.06 22.77
N TYR A 296 4.47 2.71 22.68
CA TYR A 296 4.49 1.87 23.86
C TYR A 296 5.90 1.56 24.38
N LYS A 297 6.94 1.70 23.55
CA LYS A 297 8.36 1.57 23.97
C LYS A 297 9.27 2.51 23.18
N SER A 298 10.49 2.74 23.66
CA SER A 298 11.51 3.48 22.92
C SER A 298 12.00 2.70 21.70
N TYR A 299 12.62 3.40 20.75
CA TYR A 299 13.17 2.79 19.52
C TYR A 299 14.17 1.65 19.82
N ASN A 300 15.01 1.84 20.83
CA ASN A 300 16.00 0.84 21.29
C ASN A 300 15.41 -0.18 22.28
N GLY A 301 14.11 -0.13 22.57
CA GLY A 301 13.43 -1.03 23.52
C GLY A 301 13.74 -0.80 25.01
N LYS A 302 14.69 0.06 25.35
CA LYS A 302 15.14 0.26 26.75
C LYS A 302 14.11 0.90 27.69
N LYS A 303 13.20 1.74 27.14
CA LYS A 303 12.11 2.37 27.91
C LYS A 303 10.77 1.84 27.49
N VAL A 304 9.98 1.37 28.45
CA VAL A 304 8.59 0.92 28.24
C VAL A 304 7.66 2.02 28.72
N TYR A 305 6.81 2.51 27.85
CA TYR A 305 5.88 3.59 28.12
C TYR A 305 4.45 3.12 28.38
N LEU A 306 4.05 1.97 27.81
CA LEU A 306 2.83 1.27 28.12
C LEU A 306 3.15 -0.17 28.44
N LYS A 307 2.70 -0.65 29.61
CA LYS A 307 2.89 -2.02 30.10
C LYS A 307 1.58 -2.79 29.95
N LYS A 308 1.66 -4.04 29.55
CA LYS A 308 0.53 -4.97 29.54
C LYS A 308 -0.01 -5.19 30.95
N VAL A 309 -1.32 -5.15 31.12
CA VAL A 309 -2.05 -5.39 32.37
C VAL A 309 -3.18 -6.39 32.15
#